data_3155529e7ac5a7b4e86fadeb88f1800a
#
_entry.id   3155529e7ac5a7b4e86fadeb88f1800a
#
_cell.length_a   1.000
_cell.length_b   1.000
_cell.length_c   1.000
_cell.angle_alpha   90.00
_cell.angle_beta   90.00
_cell.angle_gamma   90.00
#
_symmetry.space_group_name_H-M   'P 1'
#
loop_
_entity.id
_entity.type
_entity.pdbx_description
1 polymer ?
#
loop_
_entity_poly.entity_id
_entity_poly.type
_entity_poly.pdbx_seq_one_letter_code
_entity_poly.pdbx_strand_id
1 'polypeptide(L)'
;AKSKAKLKTLGEESLRIIAEAGVSEDVFINKKTYFTFIHNIAEGNTPNLSAQLRGLASKTTGWSKDSVAQGLAPKLCEILEQIYQIYDKNIRLWNTLPLITNRYRSYALLHDIYNKVKEISKEDGTMLLSETKYLLSKFVADNDAPFIYEKVGNRYERIMIDEFQDTNVVQYEIARIL
;
A
#
# COMPACT_ATOMS: atom_id res chain seq x y z
N ALA A 1 12.00 -9.51 -6.10
CA ALA A 1 12.54 -10.84 -6.39
C ALA A 1 13.30 -11.43 -5.19
N LYS A 2 14.39 -10.79 -4.70
CA LYS A 2 15.24 -11.32 -3.60
C LYS A 2 14.47 -11.67 -2.32
N SER A 3 13.54 -10.82 -1.86
CA SER A 3 12.75 -11.05 -0.63
C SER A 3 11.81 -12.26 -0.76
N LYS A 4 11.19 -12.47 -1.92
CA LYS A 4 10.34 -13.64 -2.17
C LYS A 4 11.16 -14.93 -2.23
N ALA A 5 12.34 -14.90 -2.86
CA ALA A 5 13.26 -16.03 -2.88
C ALA A 5 13.70 -16.43 -1.45
N LYS A 6 14.02 -15.44 -0.61
CA LYS A 6 14.36 -15.71 0.79
C LYS A 6 13.21 -16.30 1.59
N LEU A 7 11.96 -15.84 1.37
CA LEU A 7 10.79 -16.47 1.99
C LEU A 7 10.64 -17.93 1.57
N LYS A 8 10.78 -18.21 0.28
CA LYS A 8 10.72 -19.57 -0.25
C LYS A 8 11.73 -20.48 0.43
N THR A 9 13.00 -20.05 0.52
CA THR A 9 14.05 -20.80 1.20
C THR A 9 13.71 -21.09 2.68
N LEU A 10 13.16 -20.11 3.41
CA LEU A 10 12.74 -20.30 4.81
C LEU A 10 11.56 -21.29 4.94
N GLY A 11 10.61 -21.26 4.00
CA GLY A 11 9.52 -22.23 3.94
C GLY A 11 10.04 -23.65 3.69
N GLU A 12 10.92 -23.83 2.71
CA GLU A 12 11.56 -25.11 2.41
C GLU A 12 12.38 -25.62 3.58
N GLU A 13 13.13 -24.75 4.27
CA GLU A 13 13.92 -25.08 5.46
C GLU A 13 13.03 -25.57 6.62
N SER A 14 11.89 -24.90 6.84
CA SER A 14 10.92 -25.30 7.85
C SER A 14 10.39 -26.71 7.61
N LEU A 15 10.00 -27.03 6.36
CA LEU A 15 9.53 -28.36 5.98
C LEU A 15 10.63 -29.41 6.09
N ARG A 16 11.86 -29.08 5.72
CA ARG A 16 13.02 -29.97 5.84
C ARG A 16 13.31 -30.35 7.29
N ILE A 17 13.31 -29.41 8.23
CA ILE A 17 13.54 -29.65 9.66
C ILE A 17 12.50 -30.64 10.21
N ILE A 18 11.24 -30.50 9.81
CA ILE A 18 10.15 -31.39 10.24
C ILE A 18 10.34 -32.79 9.65
N ALA A 19 10.67 -32.87 8.36
CA ALA A 19 10.91 -34.15 7.66
C ALA A 19 12.13 -34.90 8.23
N GLU A 20 13.24 -34.20 8.49
CA GLU A 20 14.46 -34.79 9.10
C GLU A 20 14.20 -35.33 10.51
N ALA A 21 13.29 -34.71 11.26
CA ALA A 21 12.88 -35.22 12.58
C ALA A 21 11.91 -36.42 12.51
N GLY A 22 11.46 -36.80 11.32
CA GLY A 22 10.53 -37.91 11.11
C GLY A 22 9.13 -37.68 11.71
N VAL A 23 8.76 -36.42 11.92
CA VAL A 23 7.49 -36.05 12.56
C VAL A 23 6.41 -35.81 11.50
N SER A 24 5.26 -36.49 11.68
CA SER A 24 4.10 -36.23 10.81
C SER A 24 3.46 -34.88 11.13
N GLU A 25 2.94 -34.21 10.09
CA GLU A 25 2.19 -32.94 10.23
C GLU A 25 0.97 -33.07 11.15
N ASP A 26 0.40 -34.26 11.24
CA ASP A 26 -0.81 -34.56 12.06
C ASP A 26 -0.60 -34.41 13.55
N VAL A 27 0.63 -34.45 14.00
CA VAL A 27 0.98 -34.33 15.42
C VAL A 27 0.93 -32.89 15.95
N PHE A 28 0.94 -31.90 15.05
CA PHE A 28 0.90 -30.50 15.40
C PHE A 28 -0.53 -30.00 15.68
N ILE A 29 -0.71 -29.24 16.78
CA ILE A 29 -2.02 -28.75 17.20
C ILE A 29 -2.65 -27.80 16.16
N ASN A 30 -1.87 -26.90 15.58
CA ASN A 30 -2.31 -25.94 14.56
C ASN A 30 -1.90 -26.33 13.13
N LYS A 31 -1.86 -27.64 12.84
CA LYS A 31 -1.37 -28.20 11.59
C LYS A 31 -1.93 -27.49 10.35
N LYS A 32 -3.25 -27.36 10.27
CA LYS A 32 -3.93 -26.79 9.08
C LYS A 32 -3.49 -25.34 8.82
N THR A 33 -3.37 -24.53 9.85
CA THR A 33 -3.00 -23.11 9.71
C THR A 33 -1.51 -22.95 9.39
N TYR A 34 -0.66 -23.66 10.12
CA TYR A 34 0.79 -23.57 9.96
C TYR A 34 1.27 -24.16 8.64
N PHE A 35 0.90 -25.41 8.35
CA PHE A 35 1.39 -26.11 7.16
C PHE A 35 0.83 -25.52 5.87
N THR A 36 -0.46 -25.14 5.83
CA THR A 36 -1.00 -24.42 4.66
C THR A 36 -0.21 -23.15 4.37
N PHE A 37 0.18 -22.41 5.41
CA PHE A 37 0.98 -21.21 5.26
C PHE A 37 2.40 -21.52 4.76
N ILE A 38 3.09 -22.48 5.38
CA ILE A 38 4.47 -22.84 5.03
C ILE A 38 4.56 -23.46 3.63
N HIS A 39 3.64 -24.33 3.26
CA HIS A 39 3.57 -24.91 1.89
C HIS A 39 3.38 -23.81 0.84
N ASN A 40 2.46 -22.88 1.06
CA ASN A 40 2.27 -21.76 0.15
C ASN A 40 3.55 -20.92 -0.01
N ILE A 41 4.28 -20.69 1.09
CA ILE A 41 5.56 -19.96 1.04
C ILE A 41 6.63 -20.76 0.29
N ALA A 42 6.73 -22.08 0.52
CA ALA A 42 7.67 -22.94 -0.16
C ALA A 42 7.39 -23.05 -1.68
N GLU A 43 6.13 -22.94 -2.09
CA GLU A 43 5.73 -22.81 -3.49
C GLU A 43 6.02 -21.42 -4.10
N GLY A 44 6.43 -20.46 -3.29
CA GLY A 44 6.74 -19.09 -3.73
C GLY A 44 5.57 -18.11 -3.70
N ASN A 45 4.42 -18.54 -3.15
CA ASN A 45 3.28 -17.69 -2.91
C ASN A 45 3.53 -16.77 -1.69
N THR A 46 2.73 -15.72 -1.56
CA THR A 46 2.76 -14.81 -0.41
C THR A 46 1.39 -14.81 0.26
N PRO A 47 1.07 -15.85 1.04
CA PRO A 47 -0.23 -15.96 1.70
C PRO A 47 -0.38 -14.89 2.78
N ASN A 48 -1.65 -14.56 3.10
CA ASN A 48 -1.94 -13.63 4.18
C ASN A 48 -1.52 -14.19 5.55
N LEU A 49 -0.93 -13.33 6.35
CA LEU A 49 -0.47 -13.63 7.69
C LEU A 49 -1.63 -13.49 8.68
N SER A 50 -2.08 -14.62 9.24
CA SER A 50 -3.15 -14.62 10.23
C SER A 50 -2.64 -14.25 11.64
N ALA A 51 -3.54 -13.68 12.48
CA ALA A 51 -3.22 -13.40 13.87
C ALA A 51 -2.84 -14.65 14.66
N GLN A 52 -3.40 -15.81 14.29
CA GLN A 52 -3.06 -17.10 14.91
C GLN A 52 -1.61 -17.50 14.65
N LEU A 53 -1.11 -17.31 13.43
CA LEU A 53 0.30 -17.58 13.08
C LEU A 53 1.24 -16.66 13.83
N ARG A 54 0.89 -15.37 13.99
CA ARG A 54 1.67 -14.44 14.81
C ARG A 54 1.76 -14.89 16.27
N GLY A 55 0.64 -15.43 16.81
CA GLY A 55 0.61 -16.01 18.15
C GLY A 55 1.48 -17.26 18.30
N LEU A 56 1.71 -18.04 17.24
CA LEU A 56 2.60 -19.21 17.27
C LEU A 56 4.07 -18.81 17.29
N ALA A 57 4.47 -17.75 16.61
CA ALA A 57 5.86 -17.28 16.60
C ALA A 57 6.35 -16.84 17.98
N SER A 58 5.46 -16.30 18.81
CA SER A 58 5.81 -15.82 20.15
C SER A 58 5.74 -16.88 21.26
N LYS A 59 5.27 -18.10 20.94
CA LYS A 59 5.07 -19.18 21.92
C LYS A 59 5.85 -20.43 21.53
N THR A 60 6.81 -20.79 22.35
CA THR A 60 7.56 -22.06 22.21
C THR A 60 6.82 -23.27 22.78
N THR A 61 5.67 -23.07 23.44
CA THR A 61 4.85 -24.11 24.05
C THR A 61 3.51 -24.24 23.35
N GLY A 62 2.97 -25.45 23.30
CA GLY A 62 1.64 -25.69 22.70
C GLY A 62 1.66 -25.95 21.19
N TRP A 63 2.80 -26.28 20.61
CA TRP A 63 2.91 -26.67 19.22
C TRP A 63 2.45 -28.09 18.96
N SER A 64 2.79 -29.00 19.89
CA SER A 64 2.40 -30.42 19.82
C SER A 64 2.30 -31.02 21.21
N LYS A 65 1.59 -32.15 21.31
CA LYS A 65 1.59 -33.03 22.48
C LYS A 65 2.74 -34.02 22.44
N ASP A 66 3.33 -34.24 21.29
CA ASP A 66 4.49 -35.09 21.07
C ASP A 66 5.77 -34.35 21.52
N SER A 67 6.64 -35.03 22.25
CA SER A 67 7.86 -34.44 22.81
C SER A 67 8.89 -34.07 21.74
N VAL A 68 9.00 -34.87 20.67
CA VAL A 68 9.94 -34.62 19.57
C VAL A 68 9.49 -33.42 18.77
N ALA A 69 8.20 -33.38 18.39
CA ALA A 69 7.60 -32.25 17.68
C ALA A 69 7.64 -30.96 18.52
N GLN A 70 7.41 -31.06 19.84
CA GLN A 70 7.53 -29.92 20.75
C GLN A 70 8.98 -29.41 20.86
N GLY A 71 9.97 -30.29 20.76
CA GLY A 71 11.40 -29.94 20.72
C GLY A 71 11.81 -29.13 19.50
N LEU A 72 11.06 -29.19 18.40
CA LEU A 72 11.28 -28.38 17.20
C LEU A 72 10.74 -26.94 17.33
N ALA A 73 9.82 -26.70 18.26
CA ALA A 73 9.14 -25.41 18.41
C ALA A 73 10.09 -24.19 18.45
N PRO A 74 11.22 -24.18 19.17
CA PRO A 74 12.13 -23.03 19.18
C PRO A 74 12.68 -22.69 17.80
N LYS A 75 13.10 -23.69 17.02
CA LYS A 75 13.61 -23.49 15.65
C LYS A 75 12.53 -23.01 14.70
N LEU A 76 11.34 -23.58 14.78
CA LEU A 76 10.18 -23.18 13.97
C LEU A 76 9.70 -21.77 14.30
N CYS A 77 9.75 -21.38 15.58
CA CYS A 77 9.47 -20.00 16.01
C CYS A 77 10.48 -19.01 15.42
N GLU A 78 11.77 -19.33 15.44
CA GLU A 78 12.81 -18.48 14.87
C GLU A 78 12.60 -18.27 13.35
N ILE A 79 12.30 -19.35 12.61
CA ILE A 79 12.00 -19.26 11.19
C ILE A 79 10.75 -18.43 10.93
N LEU A 80 9.68 -18.61 11.71
CA LEU A 80 8.47 -17.80 11.60
C LEU A 80 8.75 -16.31 11.86
N GLU A 81 9.57 -15.99 12.86
CA GLU A 81 9.93 -14.62 13.17
C GLU A 81 10.70 -13.97 12.00
N GLN A 82 11.64 -14.68 11.39
CA GLN A 82 12.33 -14.21 10.18
C GLN A 82 11.37 -14.01 9.01
N ILE A 83 10.40 -14.91 8.81
CA ILE A 83 9.36 -14.77 7.80
C ILE A 83 8.54 -13.50 8.05
N TYR A 84 8.18 -13.22 9.30
CA TYR A 84 7.41 -12.03 9.67
C TYR A 84 8.15 -10.73 9.39
N GLN A 85 9.41 -10.66 9.77
CA GLN A 85 10.23 -9.47 9.51
C GLN A 85 10.32 -9.16 8.01
N ILE A 86 10.50 -10.19 7.18
CA ILE A 86 10.53 -10.03 5.72
C ILE A 86 9.14 -9.63 5.20
N TYR A 87 8.09 -10.25 5.71
CA TYR A 87 6.71 -10.03 5.29
C TYR A 87 6.26 -8.59 5.61
N ASP A 88 6.36 -8.17 6.87
CA ASP A 88 5.92 -6.84 7.32
C ASP A 88 6.66 -5.71 6.58
N LYS A 89 7.95 -5.92 6.28
CA LYS A 89 8.74 -4.95 5.51
C LYS A 89 8.29 -4.82 4.05
N ASN A 90 7.79 -5.89 3.44
CA ASN A 90 7.55 -5.94 2.00
C ASN A 90 6.07 -6.00 1.60
N ILE A 91 5.13 -6.24 2.53
CA ILE A 91 3.72 -6.50 2.21
C ILE A 91 3.06 -5.35 1.44
N ARG A 92 3.35 -4.11 1.82
CA ARG A 92 2.83 -2.93 1.12
C ARG A 92 3.28 -2.92 -0.34
N LEU A 93 4.57 -3.16 -0.58
CA LEU A 93 5.13 -3.20 -1.92
C LEU A 93 4.55 -4.35 -2.75
N TRP A 94 4.41 -5.54 -2.16
CA TRP A 94 3.84 -6.70 -2.87
C TRP A 94 2.38 -6.53 -3.25
N ASN A 95 1.59 -5.83 -2.43
CA ASN A 95 0.20 -5.55 -2.74
C ASN A 95 0.05 -4.40 -3.75
N THR A 96 0.93 -3.40 -3.70
CA THR A 96 0.84 -2.21 -4.56
C THR A 96 1.42 -2.45 -5.95
N LEU A 97 2.53 -3.21 -6.06
CA LEU A 97 3.24 -3.42 -7.32
C LEU A 97 2.35 -4.04 -8.42
N PRO A 98 1.55 -5.10 -8.17
CA PRO A 98 0.65 -5.65 -9.19
C PRO A 98 -0.41 -4.64 -9.66
N LEU A 99 -0.92 -3.79 -8.74
CA LEU A 99 -1.90 -2.76 -9.09
C LEU A 99 -1.30 -1.72 -10.03
N ILE A 100 -0.06 -1.32 -9.78
CA ILE A 100 0.67 -0.38 -10.65
C ILE A 100 0.97 -1.03 -12.00
N THR A 101 1.54 -2.24 -12.01
CA THR A 101 1.95 -2.92 -13.25
C THR A 101 0.76 -3.26 -14.16
N ASN A 102 -0.38 -3.66 -13.58
CA ASN A 102 -1.58 -3.96 -14.36
C ASN A 102 -2.20 -2.70 -15.00
N ARG A 103 -2.00 -1.55 -14.40
CA ARG A 103 -2.55 -0.26 -14.90
C ARG A 103 -1.52 0.66 -15.54
N TYR A 104 -0.27 0.25 -15.57
CA TYR A 104 0.83 1.07 -16.12
C TYR A 104 0.55 1.60 -17.52
N ARG A 105 0.06 0.74 -18.43
CA ARG A 105 -0.25 1.14 -19.81
C ARG A 105 -1.34 2.20 -19.88
N SER A 106 -2.38 2.08 -19.05
CA SER A 106 -3.47 3.07 -18.99
C SER A 106 -2.97 4.42 -18.46
N TYR A 107 -2.11 4.41 -17.43
CA TYR A 107 -1.51 5.64 -16.92
C TYR A 107 -0.55 6.29 -17.91
N ALA A 108 0.26 5.50 -18.63
CA ALA A 108 1.13 6.01 -19.68
C ALA A 108 0.32 6.70 -20.78
N LEU A 109 -0.75 6.04 -21.26
CA LEU A 109 -1.64 6.62 -22.27
C LEU A 109 -2.31 7.91 -21.81
N LEU A 110 -2.80 7.96 -20.57
CA LEU A 110 -3.38 9.18 -20.00
C LEU A 110 -2.37 10.32 -19.93
N HIS A 111 -1.12 10.02 -19.59
CA HIS A 111 -0.05 11.00 -19.56
C HIS A 111 0.25 11.56 -20.96
N ASP A 112 0.31 10.69 -21.97
CA ASP A 112 0.54 11.10 -23.36
C ASP A 112 -0.61 11.96 -23.89
N ILE A 113 -1.87 11.57 -23.61
CA ILE A 113 -3.05 12.35 -23.95
C ILE A 113 -3.00 13.73 -23.28
N TYR A 114 -2.69 13.78 -22.00
CA TYR A 114 -2.59 15.05 -21.25
C TYR A 114 -1.53 15.98 -21.84
N ASN A 115 -0.35 15.45 -22.16
CA ASN A 115 0.71 16.22 -22.77
C ASN A 115 0.29 16.76 -24.15
N LYS A 116 -0.39 15.92 -24.97
CA LYS A 116 -0.86 16.35 -26.28
C LYS A 116 -1.96 17.43 -26.20
N VAL A 117 -2.88 17.30 -25.23
CA VAL A 117 -3.89 18.34 -24.97
C VAL A 117 -3.22 19.66 -24.59
N LYS A 118 -2.20 19.64 -23.73
CA LYS A 118 -1.41 20.84 -23.38
C LYS A 118 -0.71 21.48 -24.56
N GLU A 119 -0.13 20.65 -25.43
CA GLU A 119 0.53 21.14 -26.64
C GLU A 119 -0.47 21.87 -27.55
N ILE A 120 -1.60 21.24 -27.85
CA ILE A 120 -2.68 21.83 -28.68
C ILE A 120 -3.22 23.12 -28.03
N SER A 121 -3.52 23.10 -26.72
CA SER A 121 -3.99 24.29 -26.01
C SER A 121 -3.01 25.47 -26.12
N LYS A 122 -1.70 25.15 -26.09
CA LYS A 122 -0.67 26.19 -26.23
C LYS A 122 -0.58 26.71 -27.67
N GLU A 123 -0.71 25.85 -28.68
CA GLU A 123 -0.71 26.24 -30.09
C GLU A 123 -1.91 27.09 -30.43
N ASP A 124 -3.11 26.73 -29.95
CA ASP A 124 -4.36 27.44 -30.19
C ASP A 124 -4.57 28.67 -29.30
N GLY A 125 -3.68 28.91 -28.32
CA GLY A 125 -3.85 29.99 -27.34
C GLY A 125 -5.07 29.82 -26.45
N THR A 126 -5.56 28.58 -26.30
CA THR A 126 -6.72 28.21 -25.50
C THR A 126 -6.32 27.58 -24.17
N MET A 127 -7.21 27.60 -23.19
CA MET A 127 -7.00 26.98 -21.90
C MET A 127 -8.24 26.18 -21.50
N LEU A 128 -8.02 24.96 -20.97
CA LEU A 128 -9.13 24.19 -20.45
C LEU A 128 -9.71 24.83 -19.19
N LEU A 129 -11.04 24.91 -19.12
CA LEU A 129 -11.73 25.45 -17.96
C LEU A 129 -11.36 24.74 -16.64
N SER A 130 -11.07 23.44 -16.71
CA SER A 130 -10.58 22.65 -15.58
C SER A 130 -9.19 23.09 -15.06
N GLU A 131 -8.35 23.68 -15.90
CA GLU A 131 -7.03 24.18 -15.51
C GLU A 131 -7.06 25.56 -14.85
N THR A 132 -8.13 26.34 -15.10
CA THR A 132 -8.31 27.66 -14.53
C THR A 132 -8.27 27.64 -12.99
N LYS A 133 -8.90 26.65 -12.37
CA LYS A 133 -8.89 26.48 -10.92
C LYS A 133 -7.48 26.25 -10.36
N TYR A 134 -6.70 25.44 -11.05
CA TYR A 134 -5.32 25.14 -10.65
C TYR A 134 -4.41 26.37 -10.78
N LEU A 135 -4.55 27.11 -11.88
CA LEU A 135 -3.80 28.34 -12.10
C LEU A 135 -4.15 29.41 -11.07
N LEU A 136 -5.45 29.63 -10.80
CA LEU A 136 -5.89 30.53 -9.75
C LEU A 136 -5.34 30.15 -8.38
N SER A 137 -5.43 28.89 -8.01
CA SER A 137 -4.87 28.37 -6.76
C SER A 137 -3.37 28.65 -6.64
N LYS A 138 -2.61 28.47 -7.71
CA LYS A 138 -1.18 28.74 -7.75
C LYS A 138 -0.89 30.25 -7.59
N PHE A 139 -1.63 31.09 -8.28
CA PHE A 139 -1.50 32.55 -8.13
C PHE A 139 -1.83 33.04 -6.72
N VAL A 140 -2.80 32.42 -6.06
CA VAL A 140 -3.20 32.75 -4.70
C VAL A 140 -2.20 32.24 -3.66
N ALA A 141 -1.66 31.03 -3.87
CA ALA A 141 -0.74 30.41 -2.91
C ALA A 141 0.68 30.99 -2.94
N ASP A 142 1.14 31.45 -4.10
CA ASP A 142 2.53 31.95 -4.29
C ASP A 142 2.71 33.43 -3.91
N ASN A 143 1.64 34.15 -3.54
CA ASN A 143 1.71 35.59 -3.19
C ASN A 143 1.08 35.87 -1.82
N ASP A 144 1.80 36.55 -0.94
CA ASP A 144 1.35 36.96 0.41
C ASP A 144 0.17 37.93 0.39
N ALA A 145 0.00 38.72 -0.67
CA ALA A 145 -1.12 39.63 -0.89
C ALA A 145 -1.41 39.74 -2.40
N PRO A 146 -2.08 38.78 -3.01
CA PRO A 146 -2.35 38.81 -4.45
C PRO A 146 -3.15 40.07 -4.79
N PHE A 147 -2.74 40.78 -5.86
CA PHE A 147 -3.42 41.96 -6.36
C PHE A 147 -4.93 41.73 -6.61
N ILE A 148 -5.36 40.49 -6.75
CA ILE A 148 -6.75 40.08 -6.85
C ILE A 148 -7.54 40.49 -5.58
N TYR A 149 -6.95 40.30 -4.39
CA TYR A 149 -7.59 40.69 -3.13
C TYR A 149 -7.63 42.21 -2.93
N GLU A 150 -6.62 42.95 -3.41
CA GLU A 150 -6.67 44.42 -3.44
C GLU A 150 -7.82 44.93 -4.31
N LYS A 151 -8.04 44.32 -5.47
CA LYS A 151 -9.10 44.75 -6.40
C LYS A 151 -10.49 44.30 -6.02
N VAL A 152 -10.65 43.11 -5.41
CA VAL A 152 -11.94 42.49 -5.14
C VAL A 152 -12.34 42.60 -3.69
N GLY A 153 -11.41 42.42 -2.74
CA GLY A 153 -11.69 42.43 -1.30
C GLY A 153 -12.19 43.76 -0.74
N ASN A 154 -11.75 44.86 -1.32
CA ASN A 154 -12.23 46.19 -0.93
C ASN A 154 -13.58 46.59 -1.58
N ARG A 155 -14.14 45.74 -2.42
CA ARG A 155 -15.33 46.03 -3.21
C ARG A 155 -16.58 45.34 -2.71
N TYR A 156 -16.43 44.23 -1.97
CA TYR A 156 -17.52 43.40 -1.48
C TYR A 156 -17.47 43.26 0.03
N GLU A 157 -18.48 43.74 0.73
CA GLU A 157 -18.60 43.58 2.18
C GLU A 157 -19.23 42.25 2.59
N ARG A 158 -19.93 41.64 1.69
CA ARG A 158 -20.65 40.37 1.92
C ARG A 158 -20.62 39.48 0.67
N ILE A 159 -20.19 38.25 0.85
CA ILE A 159 -20.17 37.23 -0.19
C ILE A 159 -21.15 36.12 0.19
N MET A 160 -22.08 35.79 -0.67
CA MET A 160 -22.99 34.65 -0.51
C MET A 160 -22.69 33.64 -1.59
N ILE A 161 -22.51 32.39 -1.20
CA ILE A 161 -22.25 31.27 -2.12
C ILE A 161 -23.49 30.39 -2.16
N ASP A 162 -24.14 30.33 -3.32
CA ASP A 162 -25.23 29.40 -3.59
C ASP A 162 -24.64 28.02 -3.96
N GLU A 163 -25.42 26.95 -3.77
CA GLU A 163 -25.03 25.56 -4.05
C GLU A 163 -23.65 25.20 -3.44
N PHE A 164 -23.42 25.60 -2.19
CA PHE A 164 -22.12 25.43 -1.50
C PHE A 164 -21.61 23.98 -1.50
N GLN A 165 -22.50 22.98 -1.59
CA GLN A 165 -22.14 21.55 -1.70
C GLN A 165 -21.32 21.24 -2.96
N ASP A 166 -21.45 22.04 -4.02
CA ASP A 166 -20.70 21.89 -5.27
C ASP A 166 -19.35 22.64 -5.25
N THR A 167 -19.11 23.39 -4.18
CA THR A 167 -17.87 24.16 -3.98
C THR A 167 -16.72 23.23 -3.63
N ASN A 168 -15.66 23.22 -4.45
CA ASN A 168 -14.47 22.46 -4.11
C ASN A 168 -13.57 23.23 -3.12
N VAL A 169 -12.59 22.50 -2.54
CA VAL A 169 -11.66 23.06 -1.52
C VAL A 169 -10.92 24.30 -2.03
N VAL A 170 -10.47 24.33 -3.28
CA VAL A 170 -9.75 25.45 -3.88
C VAL A 170 -10.66 26.70 -3.98
N GLN A 171 -11.90 26.53 -4.43
CA GLN A 171 -12.88 27.64 -4.50
C GLN A 171 -13.20 28.18 -3.11
N TYR A 172 -13.34 27.29 -2.12
CA TYR A 172 -13.56 27.70 -0.73
C TYR A 172 -12.38 28.50 -0.17
N GLU A 173 -11.14 28.03 -0.36
CA GLU A 173 -9.95 28.75 0.11
C GLU A 173 -9.82 30.14 -0.51
N ILE A 174 -10.16 30.30 -1.80
CA ILE A 174 -10.19 31.61 -2.45
C ILE A 174 -11.28 32.51 -1.82
N ALA A 175 -12.48 31.98 -1.62
CA ALA A 175 -13.59 32.75 -1.05
C ALA A 175 -13.37 33.10 0.43
N ARG A 176 -12.67 32.27 1.19
CA ARG A 176 -12.40 32.48 2.61
C ARG A 176 -11.49 33.69 2.89
N ILE A 177 -10.65 34.05 1.94
CA ILE A 177 -9.69 35.16 2.09
C ILE A 177 -10.29 36.49 1.63
N LEU A 178 -11.34 36.45 0.78
CA LEU A 178 -12.10 37.65 0.35
C LEU A 178 -12.98 38.16 1.47
#